data_483575fcb0ef27708c94a53bacef41b7
#
_entry.id   483575fcb0ef27708c94a53bacef41b7
#
_cell.length_a   1.000
_cell.length_b   1.000
_cell.length_c   1.000
_cell.angle_alpha   90.00
_cell.angle_beta   90.00
_cell.angle_gamma   90.00
#
_symmetry.space_group_name_H-M   'P 1'
#
loop_
_entity.id
_entity.type
_entity.pdbx_description
1 polymer ?
#
loop_
_entity_poly.entity_id
_entity_poly.type
_entity_poly.pdbx_seq_one_letter_code
_entity_poly.pdbx_strand_id
1 'polypeptide(L)'
;MGKVKIKRKSTLIDMTAMSDVTVLLLTFFMLTSTFLAKEPTVVNTPSSVSEEKVPMYNLVTILVSGKDKPGKEGNPATEGKVFISFCGDQDSTYSSEKVRELVLKEAVGMYNKEHPSNQITLTDQEIKTFTSLNMFGVPFAGLKQYLALDQEKRDKFQGNMADPAVGIPINDNKDYDKGLNDFQIWMKAVYFVSMNLRDEQVGNLGVEKGSEEEKQMQNLYNALKRSGQAIAVKADKNTPYSTVQKVFDNLQTMKLNKFTLMTALKSEEEQSN
;
A
#
# COMPACT_ATOMS: atom_id res chain seq x y z
N MET A 1 47.53 4.41 68.31
CA MET A 1 46.33 4.19 67.51
C MET A 1 46.72 3.68 66.13
N GLY A 2 46.53 2.37 65.87
CA GLY A 2 46.89 1.71 64.62
C GLY A 2 45.87 2.02 63.54
N LYS A 3 46.32 2.59 62.39
CA LYS A 3 45.48 2.78 61.21
C LYS A 3 45.25 1.45 60.52
N VAL A 4 44.04 0.95 60.57
CA VAL A 4 43.59 -0.26 59.82
C VAL A 4 43.53 0.14 58.33
N LYS A 5 44.39 -0.43 57.50
CA LYS A 5 44.35 -0.33 56.03
C LYS A 5 43.29 -1.30 55.53
N ILE A 6 42.13 -0.79 55.15
CA ILE A 6 41.10 -1.57 54.45
C ILE A 6 41.64 -1.87 53.05
N LYS A 7 41.93 -3.13 52.73
CA LYS A 7 42.22 -3.60 51.37
C LYS A 7 40.91 -3.54 50.56
N ARG A 8 40.81 -2.61 49.62
CA ARG A 8 39.73 -2.59 48.63
C ARG A 8 39.94 -3.78 47.71
N LYS A 9 39.04 -4.79 47.76
CA LYS A 9 38.96 -5.82 46.72
C LYS A 9 38.56 -5.15 45.43
N SER A 10 39.44 -5.24 44.43
CA SER A 10 39.06 -4.94 43.03
C SER A 10 38.06 -6.00 42.62
N THR A 11 36.83 -5.59 42.34
CA THR A 11 35.85 -6.45 41.66
C THR A 11 36.30 -6.53 40.21
N LEU A 12 36.96 -7.62 39.85
CA LEU A 12 37.17 -7.99 38.45
C LEU A 12 35.79 -8.32 37.89
N ILE A 13 35.26 -7.40 37.12
CA ILE A 13 34.04 -7.62 36.34
C ILE A 13 34.41 -8.55 35.23
N ASP A 14 33.76 -9.72 35.16
CA ASP A 14 33.97 -10.68 34.08
C ASP A 14 33.39 -10.09 32.78
N MET A 15 34.30 -9.63 31.91
CA MET A 15 33.97 -9.01 30.65
C MET A 15 33.33 -9.98 29.66
N THR A 16 33.58 -11.28 29.82
CA THR A 16 32.96 -12.33 28.98
C THR A 16 31.44 -12.43 29.24
N ALA A 17 31.03 -12.42 30.51
CA ALA A 17 29.63 -12.44 30.87
C ALA A 17 28.90 -11.16 30.41
N MET A 18 29.55 -10.02 30.52
CA MET A 18 28.99 -8.72 30.03
C MET A 18 28.88 -8.73 28.51
N SER A 19 29.85 -9.27 27.78
CA SER A 19 29.80 -9.37 26.31
C SER A 19 28.69 -10.31 25.85
N ASP A 20 28.46 -11.42 26.52
CA ASP A 20 27.41 -12.38 26.20
C ASP A 20 26.02 -11.76 26.37
N VAL A 21 25.78 -11.07 27.49
CA VAL A 21 24.52 -10.38 27.74
C VAL A 21 24.27 -9.28 26.67
N THR A 22 25.28 -8.52 26.28
CA THR A 22 25.13 -7.48 25.26
C THR A 22 24.84 -8.07 23.88
N VAL A 23 25.50 -9.18 23.50
CA VAL A 23 25.23 -9.87 22.23
C VAL A 23 23.83 -10.49 22.23
N LEU A 24 23.39 -11.12 23.32
CA LEU A 24 22.03 -11.65 23.45
C LEU A 24 20.98 -10.55 23.34
N LEU A 25 21.21 -9.42 24.00
CA LEU A 25 20.32 -8.25 23.91
C LEU A 25 20.26 -7.69 22.49
N LEU A 26 21.42 -7.58 21.83
CA LEU A 26 21.50 -7.12 20.45
C LEU A 26 20.73 -8.05 19.50
N THR A 27 20.96 -9.36 19.60
CA THR A 27 20.26 -10.35 18.77
C THR A 27 18.77 -10.38 19.07
N PHE A 28 18.37 -10.25 20.34
CA PHE A 28 16.98 -10.13 20.73
C PHE A 28 16.31 -8.91 20.06
N PHE A 29 16.91 -7.72 20.15
CA PHE A 29 16.38 -6.53 19.50
C PHE A 29 16.36 -6.64 17.97
N MET A 30 17.35 -7.29 17.35
CA MET A 30 17.32 -7.54 15.91
C MET A 30 16.18 -8.48 15.51
N LEU A 31 15.92 -9.54 16.28
CA LEU A 31 14.85 -10.50 16.00
C LEU A 31 13.45 -9.96 16.32
N THR A 32 13.33 -9.11 17.34
CA THR A 32 12.06 -8.50 17.73
C THR A 32 11.77 -7.18 16.98
N SER A 33 12.74 -6.65 16.24
CA SER A 33 12.54 -5.46 15.42
C SER A 33 11.56 -5.77 14.30
N THR A 34 10.35 -5.26 14.41
CA THR A 34 9.38 -5.31 13.32
C THR A 34 9.77 -4.27 12.27
N PHE A 35 10.13 -4.73 11.07
CA PHE A 35 10.30 -3.83 9.93
C PHE A 35 8.93 -3.31 9.50
N LEU A 36 8.56 -2.15 9.99
CA LEU A 36 7.38 -1.46 9.50
C LEU A 36 7.58 -1.09 8.04
N ALA A 37 6.59 -1.43 7.21
CA ALA A 37 6.57 -1.02 5.82
C ALA A 37 6.63 0.51 5.74
N LYS A 38 7.66 1.04 5.10
CA LYS A 38 7.87 2.48 4.96
C LYS A 38 6.85 3.05 3.97
N GLU A 39 5.99 3.93 4.44
CA GLU A 39 5.10 4.70 3.57
C GLU A 39 5.90 5.82 2.89
N PRO A 40 5.58 6.18 1.63
CA PRO A 40 6.26 7.26 0.90
C PRO A 40 6.21 8.60 1.63
N THR A 41 5.13 8.83 2.35
CA THR A 41 4.93 10.03 3.17
C THR A 41 4.16 9.71 4.42
N VAL A 42 4.41 10.46 5.49
CA VAL A 42 3.65 10.35 6.73
C VAL A 42 2.31 11.05 6.53
N VAL A 43 1.22 10.31 6.73
CA VAL A 43 -0.15 10.81 6.58
C VAL A 43 -0.82 10.87 7.93
N ASN A 44 -1.22 12.06 8.33
CA ASN A 44 -2.04 12.28 9.51
C ASN A 44 -3.51 12.20 9.12
N THR A 45 -4.13 11.04 9.34
CA THR A 45 -5.55 10.84 9.05
C THR A 45 -6.44 11.68 9.97
N PRO A 46 -7.60 12.17 9.48
CA PRO A 46 -8.57 12.85 10.32
C PRO A 46 -9.10 11.92 11.40
N SER A 47 -9.40 12.44 12.57
CA SER A 47 -9.97 11.67 13.68
C SER A 47 -11.45 11.34 13.46
N SER A 48 -11.87 10.14 13.86
CA SER A 48 -13.26 9.66 13.77
C SER A 48 -13.62 8.82 14.99
N VAL A 49 -14.91 8.67 15.25
CA VAL A 49 -15.47 7.79 16.29
C VAL A 49 -15.82 6.39 15.75
N SER A 50 -15.55 6.12 14.47
CA SER A 50 -15.83 4.81 13.86
C SER A 50 -14.79 3.78 14.29
N GLU A 51 -15.25 2.64 14.79
CA GLU A 51 -14.41 1.50 15.19
C GLU A 51 -14.42 0.37 14.16
N GLU A 52 -14.92 0.61 12.95
CA GLU A 52 -14.95 -0.41 11.91
C GLU A 52 -13.53 -0.80 11.49
N LYS A 53 -13.20 -2.08 11.61
CA LYS A 53 -11.88 -2.60 11.31
C LYS A 53 -11.71 -2.81 9.80
N VAL A 54 -10.67 -2.25 9.23
CA VAL A 54 -10.28 -2.50 7.85
C VAL A 54 -9.63 -3.90 7.75
N PRO A 55 -9.96 -4.72 6.74
CA PRO A 55 -9.30 -5.99 6.53
C PRO A 55 -7.79 -5.84 6.39
N MET A 56 -7.02 -6.77 6.96
CA MET A 56 -5.55 -6.76 6.82
C MET A 56 -5.06 -7.38 5.51
N TYR A 57 -5.89 -8.20 4.89
CA TYR A 57 -5.57 -8.98 3.68
C TYR A 57 -6.56 -8.66 2.56
N ASN A 58 -6.16 -8.96 1.34
CA ASN A 58 -6.94 -8.66 0.13
C ASN A 58 -7.36 -7.19 0.07
N LEU A 59 -6.43 -6.31 0.44
CA LEU A 59 -6.65 -4.89 0.61
C LEU A 59 -5.89 -4.09 -0.44
N VAL A 60 -6.60 -3.16 -1.07
CA VAL A 60 -6.00 -2.08 -1.85
C VAL A 60 -6.05 -0.81 -1.01
N THR A 61 -4.89 -0.27 -0.70
CA THR A 61 -4.81 1.00 0.02
C THR A 61 -4.46 2.11 -0.96
N ILE A 62 -5.33 3.11 -1.05
CA ILE A 62 -5.11 4.32 -1.82
C ILE A 62 -4.72 5.41 -0.81
N LEU A 63 -3.47 5.86 -0.87
CA LEU A 63 -2.97 6.94 -0.05
C LEU A 63 -3.06 8.24 -0.81
N VAL A 64 -3.74 9.22 -0.23
CA VAL A 64 -3.84 10.58 -0.79
C VAL A 64 -3.11 11.52 0.16
N SER A 65 -1.94 11.97 -0.27
CA SER A 65 -1.10 12.87 0.51
C SER A 65 -1.42 14.31 0.21
N GLY A 66 -1.55 15.12 1.26
CA GLY A 66 -1.47 16.56 1.14
C GLY A 66 -0.05 17.00 0.83
N LYS A 67 0.12 18.16 0.24
CA LYS A 67 1.46 18.74 0.08
C LYS A 67 1.98 19.16 1.44
N ASP A 68 3.21 18.79 1.74
CA ASP A 68 3.94 19.31 2.88
C ASP A 68 4.05 20.83 2.83
N LYS A 69 3.64 21.42 3.91
CA LYS A 69 3.58 22.82 4.29
C LYS A 69 2.34 23.56 3.77
N PRO A 70 1.53 24.07 4.69
CA PRO A 70 0.65 25.17 4.36
C PRO A 70 1.55 26.26 3.76
N GLY A 71 1.44 26.46 2.46
CA GLY A 71 2.10 27.59 1.80
C GLY A 71 1.74 28.83 2.58
N LYS A 72 2.69 29.76 2.72
CA LYS A 72 2.39 31.11 3.16
C LYS A 72 1.10 31.57 2.47
N GLU A 73 0.19 32.18 3.26
CA GLU A 73 -1.09 32.72 2.77
C GLU A 73 -0.95 33.24 1.34
N GLY A 74 -1.72 32.66 0.41
CA GLY A 74 -1.78 33.12 -0.98
C GLY A 74 -1.31 32.14 -2.06
N ASN A 75 -0.74 30.98 -1.72
CA ASN A 75 -0.38 29.99 -2.73
C ASN A 75 -1.44 28.87 -2.74
N PRO A 76 -2.16 28.63 -3.89
CA PRO A 76 -3.14 27.57 -3.96
C PRO A 76 -2.45 26.26 -3.60
N ALA A 77 -3.09 25.49 -2.71
CA ALA A 77 -2.63 24.15 -2.33
C ALA A 77 -2.39 23.35 -3.61
N THR A 78 -1.14 23.02 -3.84
CA THR A 78 -0.76 22.16 -4.96
C THR A 78 -1.50 20.84 -4.82
N GLU A 79 -1.95 20.29 -5.93
CA GLU A 79 -2.68 19.02 -6.01
C GLU A 79 -2.03 17.95 -5.14
N GLY A 80 -2.84 17.23 -4.37
CA GLY A 80 -2.38 16.10 -3.57
C GLY A 80 -1.82 15.01 -4.47
N LYS A 81 -0.95 14.16 -3.91
CA LYS A 81 -0.33 13.02 -4.62
C LYS A 81 -1.04 11.73 -4.23
N VAL A 82 -1.24 10.87 -5.23
CA VAL A 82 -1.90 9.57 -5.04
C VAL A 82 -0.89 8.44 -5.12
N PHE A 83 -0.95 7.54 -4.16
CA PHE A 83 -0.13 6.32 -4.09
C PHE A 83 -1.04 5.12 -3.92
N ILE A 84 -0.61 3.95 -4.39
CA ILE A 84 -1.38 2.71 -4.26
C ILE A 84 -0.50 1.63 -3.64
N SER A 85 -1.12 0.82 -2.79
CA SER A 85 -0.55 -0.40 -2.23
C SER A 85 -1.49 -1.58 -2.47
N PHE A 86 -0.93 -2.73 -2.74
CA PHE A 86 -1.65 -3.99 -2.90
C PHE A 86 -1.20 -4.98 -1.84
N CYS A 87 -2.14 -5.53 -1.10
CA CYS A 87 -1.92 -6.60 -0.15
C CYS A 87 -2.69 -7.84 -0.60
N GLY A 88 -2.00 -8.97 -0.71
CA GLY A 88 -2.60 -10.25 -1.07
C GLY A 88 -3.26 -10.96 0.11
N ASP A 89 -3.55 -12.24 -0.07
CA ASP A 89 -4.13 -13.09 0.95
C ASP A 89 -3.07 -13.52 1.99
N GLN A 90 -3.55 -14.04 3.12
CA GLN A 90 -2.69 -14.62 4.16
C GLN A 90 -2.07 -15.94 3.71
N ASP A 91 -2.74 -16.67 2.80
CA ASP A 91 -2.24 -17.91 2.24
C ASP A 91 -1.08 -17.68 1.27
N SER A 92 -0.04 -18.51 1.38
CA SER A 92 1.19 -18.42 0.58
C SER A 92 0.98 -18.50 -0.93
N THR A 93 -0.14 -19.07 -1.38
CA THR A 93 -0.49 -19.25 -2.80
C THR A 93 -0.77 -17.92 -3.49
N TYR A 94 -1.36 -16.96 -2.76
CA TYR A 94 -1.70 -15.63 -3.26
C TYR A 94 -1.02 -14.54 -2.43
N SER A 95 0.26 -14.72 -2.18
CA SER A 95 1.08 -13.76 -1.44
C SER A 95 1.00 -12.36 -2.05
N SER A 96 1.26 -11.35 -1.24
CA SER A 96 1.28 -9.96 -1.71
C SER A 96 2.23 -9.73 -2.89
N GLU A 97 3.35 -10.46 -2.94
CA GLU A 97 4.30 -10.41 -4.06
C GLU A 97 3.68 -10.96 -5.34
N LYS A 98 2.98 -12.10 -5.25
CA LYS A 98 2.32 -12.70 -6.41
C LYS A 98 1.20 -11.83 -6.95
N VAL A 99 0.38 -11.27 -6.06
CA VAL A 99 -0.68 -10.33 -6.46
C VAL A 99 -0.08 -9.09 -7.15
N ARG A 100 0.99 -8.52 -6.60
CA ARG A 100 1.68 -7.36 -7.20
C ARG A 100 2.24 -7.69 -8.58
N GLU A 101 2.83 -8.88 -8.77
CA GLU A 101 3.32 -9.34 -10.07
C GLU A 101 2.19 -9.40 -11.11
N LEU A 102 1.07 -10.05 -10.75
CA LEU A 102 -0.07 -10.20 -11.65
C LEU A 102 -0.70 -8.85 -12.00
N VAL A 103 -0.90 -7.99 -11.00
CA VAL A 103 -1.44 -6.64 -11.21
C VAL A 103 -0.53 -5.81 -12.10
N LEU A 104 0.80 -5.86 -11.89
CA LEU A 104 1.75 -5.15 -12.74
C LEU A 104 1.66 -5.59 -14.20
N LYS A 105 1.68 -6.90 -14.44
CA LYS A 105 1.59 -7.46 -15.79
C LYS A 105 0.30 -7.06 -16.50
N GLU A 106 -0.82 -7.14 -15.79
CA GLU A 106 -2.12 -6.76 -16.33
C GLU A 106 -2.21 -5.24 -16.59
N ALA A 107 -1.75 -4.43 -15.65
CA ALA A 107 -1.76 -2.97 -15.79
C ALA A 107 -0.88 -2.49 -16.96
N VAL A 108 0.33 -3.03 -17.09
CA VAL A 108 1.22 -2.74 -18.22
C VAL A 108 0.60 -3.22 -19.55
N GLY A 109 -0.04 -4.39 -19.56
CA GLY A 109 -0.76 -4.90 -20.74
C GLY A 109 -1.90 -3.96 -21.16
N MET A 110 -2.69 -3.45 -20.21
CA MET A 110 -3.75 -2.48 -20.47
C MET A 110 -3.18 -1.16 -20.97
N TYR A 111 -2.14 -0.64 -20.32
CA TYR A 111 -1.48 0.60 -20.73
C TYR A 111 -0.94 0.52 -22.16
N ASN A 112 -0.28 -0.56 -22.50
CA ASN A 112 0.28 -0.77 -23.85
C ASN A 112 -0.79 -0.87 -24.94
N LYS A 113 -1.97 -1.39 -24.62
CA LYS A 113 -3.11 -1.42 -25.54
C LYS A 113 -3.65 -0.01 -25.82
N GLU A 114 -3.70 0.84 -24.80
CA GLU A 114 -4.16 2.23 -24.94
C GLU A 114 -3.11 3.15 -25.55
N HIS A 115 -1.80 2.82 -25.37
CA HIS A 115 -0.68 3.64 -25.82
C HIS A 115 0.26 2.87 -26.77
N PRO A 116 -0.17 2.51 -27.99
CA PRO A 116 0.63 1.69 -28.91
C PRO A 116 1.99 2.32 -29.30
N SER A 117 2.06 3.66 -29.28
CA SER A 117 3.27 4.42 -29.62
C SER A 117 4.28 4.51 -28.48
N ASN A 118 3.89 4.18 -27.24
CA ASN A 118 4.73 4.33 -26.05
C ASN A 118 4.60 3.09 -25.15
N GLN A 119 4.93 1.94 -25.70
CA GLN A 119 4.82 0.67 -25.00
C GLN A 119 5.92 0.50 -23.94
N ILE A 120 5.53 -0.04 -22.80
CA ILE A 120 6.42 -0.37 -21.68
C ILE A 120 6.71 -1.87 -21.70
N THR A 121 7.99 -2.21 -21.74
CA THR A 121 8.47 -3.58 -21.56
C THR A 121 9.34 -3.62 -20.29
N LEU A 122 8.99 -4.49 -19.37
CA LEU A 122 9.69 -4.66 -18.10
C LEU A 122 10.54 -5.94 -18.14
N THR A 123 11.72 -5.87 -17.54
CA THR A 123 12.60 -7.02 -17.30
C THR A 123 12.17 -7.76 -16.04
N ASP A 124 12.58 -9.03 -15.92
CA ASP A 124 12.30 -9.83 -14.71
C ASP A 124 12.85 -9.19 -13.42
N GLN A 125 13.97 -8.46 -13.54
CA GLN A 125 14.53 -7.74 -12.39
C GLN A 125 13.66 -6.54 -11.99
N GLU A 126 13.15 -5.78 -12.95
CA GLU A 126 12.22 -4.66 -12.69
C GLU A 126 10.90 -5.18 -12.07
N ILE A 127 10.40 -6.34 -12.55
CA ILE A 127 9.23 -7.00 -11.97
C ILE A 127 9.49 -7.39 -10.51
N LYS A 128 10.62 -8.05 -10.22
CA LYS A 128 11.01 -8.38 -8.84
C LYS A 128 11.16 -7.15 -7.96
N THR A 129 11.71 -6.08 -8.49
CA THR A 129 11.80 -4.81 -7.77
C THR A 129 10.41 -4.29 -7.42
N PHE A 130 9.46 -4.31 -8.36
CA PHE A 130 8.09 -3.87 -8.11
C PHE A 130 7.39 -4.74 -7.06
N THR A 131 7.55 -6.06 -7.11
CA THR A 131 6.90 -6.98 -6.15
C THR A 131 7.37 -6.76 -4.71
N SER A 132 8.58 -6.25 -4.52
CA SER A 132 9.12 -5.89 -3.19
C SER A 132 8.60 -4.55 -2.65
N LEU A 133 7.96 -3.71 -3.49
CA LEU A 133 7.43 -2.42 -3.06
C LEU A 133 6.16 -2.60 -2.24
N ASN A 134 6.08 -1.94 -1.09
CA ASN A 134 4.85 -1.93 -0.31
C ASN A 134 3.82 -0.94 -0.85
N MET A 135 4.29 0.20 -1.32
CA MET A 135 3.46 1.28 -1.87
C MET A 135 4.25 2.01 -2.96
N PHE A 136 3.58 2.49 -3.97
CA PHE A 136 4.19 3.25 -5.04
C PHE A 136 3.25 4.34 -5.57
N GLY A 137 3.83 5.36 -6.16
CA GLY A 137 3.10 6.43 -6.83
C GLY A 137 3.98 7.05 -7.90
N VAL A 138 3.84 6.55 -9.13
CA VAL A 138 4.60 6.98 -10.30
C VAL A 138 3.72 6.86 -11.55
N PRO A 139 3.78 7.82 -12.49
CA PRO A 139 3.13 7.67 -13.80
C PRO A 139 3.69 6.48 -14.58
N PHE A 140 2.88 5.85 -15.42
CA PHE A 140 3.36 4.76 -16.28
C PHE A 140 4.56 5.17 -17.13
N ALA A 141 4.58 6.38 -17.66
CA ALA A 141 5.69 6.89 -18.45
C ALA A 141 7.04 6.90 -17.71
N GLY A 142 7.02 7.06 -16.38
CA GLY A 142 8.21 7.05 -15.50
C GLY A 142 8.47 5.71 -14.81
N LEU A 143 7.56 4.74 -14.93
CA LEU A 143 7.61 3.50 -14.16
C LEU A 143 8.91 2.72 -14.36
N LYS A 144 9.35 2.54 -15.59
CA LYS A 144 10.58 1.81 -15.90
C LYS A 144 11.82 2.47 -15.30
N GLN A 145 11.93 3.80 -15.44
CA GLN A 145 13.03 4.57 -14.85
C GLN A 145 13.04 4.49 -13.33
N TYR A 146 11.87 4.57 -12.71
CA TYR A 146 11.72 4.42 -11.27
C TYR A 146 12.15 3.05 -10.76
N LEU A 147 11.77 1.96 -11.45
CA LEU A 147 12.13 0.59 -11.08
C LEU A 147 13.63 0.30 -11.26
N ALA A 148 14.30 1.00 -12.17
CA ALA A 148 15.75 0.89 -12.37
C ALA A 148 16.58 1.58 -11.27
N LEU A 149 15.96 2.43 -10.42
CA LEU A 149 16.65 3.10 -9.32
C LEU A 149 16.95 2.12 -8.17
N ASP A 150 18.02 2.40 -7.42
CA ASP A 150 18.29 1.75 -6.13
C ASP A 150 17.23 2.11 -5.09
N GLN A 151 17.05 1.29 -4.07
CA GLN A 151 16.04 1.50 -3.03
C GLN A 151 16.14 2.89 -2.38
N GLU A 152 17.34 3.33 -2.02
CA GLU A 152 17.57 4.64 -1.39
C GLU A 152 17.13 5.79 -2.31
N LYS A 153 17.44 5.67 -3.61
CA LYS A 153 17.04 6.68 -4.60
C LYS A 153 15.54 6.68 -4.84
N ARG A 154 14.89 5.50 -4.84
CA ARG A 154 13.42 5.39 -4.94
C ARG A 154 12.74 6.04 -3.75
N ASP A 155 13.23 5.79 -2.53
CA ASP A 155 12.69 6.40 -1.31
C ASP A 155 12.81 7.93 -1.34
N LYS A 156 13.97 8.45 -1.74
CA LYS A 156 14.18 9.90 -1.91
C LYS A 156 13.27 10.50 -2.98
N PHE A 157 13.11 9.79 -4.10
CA PHE A 157 12.24 10.23 -5.19
C PHE A 157 10.78 10.32 -4.72
N GLN A 158 10.23 9.25 -4.13
CA GLN A 158 8.85 9.25 -3.64
C GLN A 158 8.62 10.24 -2.49
N GLY A 159 9.63 10.50 -1.66
CA GLY A 159 9.55 11.51 -0.60
C GLY A 159 9.53 12.95 -1.11
N ASN A 160 9.90 13.19 -2.37
CA ASN A 160 9.89 14.54 -2.97
C ASN A 160 8.51 14.91 -3.53
N MET A 161 7.58 15.28 -2.65
CA MET A 161 6.22 15.63 -3.03
C MET A 161 6.11 16.86 -3.96
N ALA A 162 7.19 17.63 -4.10
CA ALA A 162 7.23 18.78 -5.00
C ALA A 162 7.44 18.39 -6.46
N ASP A 163 7.96 17.18 -6.71
CA ASP A 163 8.24 16.68 -8.05
C ASP A 163 6.93 16.29 -8.76
N PRO A 164 6.64 16.83 -9.96
CA PRO A 164 5.45 16.46 -10.72
C PRO A 164 5.44 14.98 -11.15
N ALA A 165 6.59 14.34 -11.25
CA ALA A 165 6.71 12.92 -11.58
C ALA A 165 6.39 11.98 -10.42
N VAL A 166 6.20 12.50 -9.20
CA VAL A 166 5.77 11.74 -8.02
C VAL A 166 4.26 11.74 -7.92
N GLY A 167 3.71 10.57 -7.61
CA GLY A 167 2.27 10.32 -7.53
C GLY A 167 1.70 9.75 -8.83
N ILE A 168 0.63 8.98 -8.71
CA ILE A 168 -0.12 8.45 -9.85
C ILE A 168 -1.00 9.59 -10.39
N PRO A 169 -0.92 9.92 -11.69
CA PRO A 169 -1.78 10.92 -12.29
C PRO A 169 -3.25 10.54 -12.18
N ILE A 170 -4.05 11.49 -11.73
CA ILE A 170 -5.50 11.36 -11.63
C ILE A 170 -6.15 12.60 -12.21
N ASN A 171 -7.16 12.40 -13.04
CA ASN A 171 -7.94 13.47 -13.65
C ASN A 171 -9.44 13.22 -13.44
N ASP A 172 -10.27 14.17 -13.87
CA ASP A 172 -11.74 14.09 -13.78
C ASP A 172 -12.33 13.27 -14.94
N ASN A 173 -11.67 12.22 -15.40
CA ASN A 173 -12.16 11.38 -16.49
C ASN A 173 -13.41 10.60 -16.03
N LYS A 174 -14.56 11.01 -16.54
CA LYS A 174 -15.87 10.37 -16.29
C LYS A 174 -16.32 9.49 -17.45
N ASP A 175 -15.51 9.41 -18.50
CA ASP A 175 -15.89 8.76 -19.75
C ASP A 175 -14.85 7.70 -20.14
N TYR A 176 -15.24 6.44 -20.02
CA TYR A 176 -14.38 5.31 -20.41
C TYR A 176 -14.04 5.28 -21.91
N ASP A 177 -14.88 5.90 -22.73
CA ASP A 177 -14.69 5.92 -24.19
C ASP A 177 -13.56 6.87 -24.61
N LYS A 178 -13.12 7.75 -23.72
CA LYS A 178 -12.00 8.68 -23.96
C LYS A 178 -10.63 8.16 -23.54
N GLY A 179 -10.56 6.88 -23.17
CA GLY A 179 -9.35 6.28 -22.64
C GLY A 179 -9.27 6.34 -21.11
N LEU A 180 -8.53 5.43 -20.51
CA LEU A 180 -8.33 5.36 -19.07
C LEU A 180 -7.14 6.23 -18.64
N ASN A 181 -7.25 6.88 -17.48
CA ASN A 181 -6.08 7.49 -16.86
C ASN A 181 -5.26 6.43 -16.10
N ASP A 182 -4.03 6.80 -15.71
CA ASP A 182 -3.10 5.89 -15.02
C ASP A 182 -3.73 5.26 -13.77
N PHE A 183 -4.45 6.05 -12.96
CA PHE A 183 -5.12 5.55 -11.76
C PHE A 183 -6.21 4.52 -12.12
N GLN A 184 -7.02 4.81 -13.14
CA GLN A 184 -8.07 3.90 -13.60
C GLN A 184 -7.50 2.60 -14.16
N ILE A 185 -6.37 2.66 -14.90
CA ILE A 185 -5.68 1.46 -15.40
C ILE A 185 -5.25 0.57 -14.22
N TRP A 186 -4.60 1.14 -13.20
CA TRP A 186 -4.20 0.39 -12.01
C TRP A 186 -5.37 -0.25 -11.29
N MET A 187 -6.44 0.51 -11.03
CA MET A 187 -7.62 -0.01 -10.33
C MET A 187 -8.36 -1.08 -11.13
N LYS A 188 -8.42 -0.93 -12.46
CA LYS A 188 -9.02 -1.93 -13.36
C LYS A 188 -8.20 -3.22 -13.37
N ALA A 189 -6.87 -3.13 -13.40
CA ALA A 189 -5.99 -4.28 -13.32
C ALA A 189 -6.15 -5.03 -12.00
N VAL A 190 -6.21 -4.32 -10.87
CA VAL A 190 -6.47 -4.90 -9.55
C VAL A 190 -7.80 -5.64 -9.54
N TYR A 191 -8.86 -5.01 -10.01
CA TYR A 191 -10.19 -5.62 -10.06
C TYR A 191 -10.18 -6.89 -10.90
N PHE A 192 -9.56 -6.85 -12.09
CA PHE A 192 -9.49 -7.98 -13.00
C PHE A 192 -8.69 -9.15 -12.41
N VAL A 193 -7.53 -8.88 -11.84
CA VAL A 193 -6.70 -9.90 -11.17
C VAL A 193 -7.42 -10.49 -9.97
N SER A 194 -8.07 -9.69 -9.15
CA SER A 194 -8.85 -10.17 -8.00
C SER A 194 -9.98 -11.12 -8.41
N MET A 195 -10.63 -10.84 -9.53
CA MET A 195 -11.67 -11.69 -10.09
C MET A 195 -11.11 -13.01 -10.57
N ASN A 196 -10.02 -12.98 -11.33
CA ASN A 196 -9.40 -14.19 -11.88
C ASN A 196 -8.85 -15.11 -10.77
N LEU A 197 -8.21 -14.54 -9.75
CA LEU A 197 -7.71 -15.32 -8.60
C LEU A 197 -8.82 -16.00 -7.83
N ARG A 198 -9.99 -15.36 -7.69
CA ARG A 198 -11.15 -15.96 -7.05
C ARG A 198 -11.77 -17.07 -7.89
N ASP A 199 -11.84 -16.86 -9.21
CA ASP A 199 -12.34 -17.88 -10.14
C ASP A 199 -11.43 -19.13 -10.09
N GLU A 200 -10.12 -18.96 -9.98
CA GLU A 200 -9.16 -20.03 -9.82
C GLU A 200 -9.32 -20.76 -8.47
N GLN A 201 -9.51 -20.04 -7.36
CA GLN A 201 -9.77 -20.65 -6.05
C GLN A 201 -11.03 -21.50 -6.06
N VAL A 202 -12.12 -21.04 -6.67
CA VAL A 202 -13.38 -21.79 -6.77
C VAL A 202 -13.22 -22.99 -7.71
N GLY A 203 -12.48 -22.84 -8.81
CA GLY A 203 -12.23 -23.93 -9.78
C GLY A 203 -11.41 -25.09 -9.19
N ASN A 204 -10.50 -24.81 -8.26
CA ASN A 204 -9.61 -25.81 -7.63
C ASN A 204 -10.31 -26.69 -6.57
N LEU A 205 -11.54 -26.38 -6.19
CA LEU A 205 -12.29 -27.14 -5.19
C LEU A 205 -12.88 -28.47 -5.70
N GLY A 206 -12.71 -28.78 -7.00
CA GLY A 206 -12.97 -30.13 -7.55
C GLY A 206 -14.43 -30.62 -7.48
N VAL A 207 -15.38 -29.71 -7.54
CA VAL A 207 -16.82 -30.03 -7.40
C VAL A 207 -17.41 -30.53 -8.72
N GLU A 208 -18.17 -31.61 -8.70
CA GLU A 208 -18.86 -32.15 -9.89
C GLU A 208 -19.92 -31.18 -10.41
N LYS A 209 -19.95 -31.00 -11.75
CA LYS A 209 -20.93 -30.14 -12.43
C LYS A 209 -22.35 -30.67 -12.22
N GLY A 210 -23.26 -29.81 -11.73
CA GLY A 210 -24.68 -30.12 -11.52
C GLY A 210 -25.01 -30.56 -10.11
N SER A 211 -24.05 -30.72 -9.21
CA SER A 211 -24.28 -31.08 -7.81
C SER A 211 -24.88 -29.93 -6.99
N GLU A 212 -25.52 -30.25 -5.85
CA GLU A 212 -25.97 -29.23 -4.90
C GLU A 212 -24.77 -28.44 -4.29
N GLU A 213 -23.62 -29.08 -4.19
CA GLU A 213 -22.38 -28.47 -3.77
C GLU A 213 -21.89 -27.41 -4.77
N GLU A 214 -22.01 -27.66 -6.09
CA GLU A 214 -21.73 -26.66 -7.12
C GLU A 214 -22.65 -25.44 -6.98
N LYS A 215 -23.93 -25.64 -6.72
CA LYS A 215 -24.88 -24.53 -6.53
C LYS A 215 -24.56 -23.72 -5.29
N GLN A 216 -24.20 -24.37 -4.18
CA GLN A 216 -23.79 -23.68 -2.96
C GLN A 216 -22.49 -22.90 -3.19
N MET A 217 -21.52 -23.49 -3.88
CA MET A 217 -20.29 -22.82 -4.27
C MET A 217 -20.52 -21.65 -5.23
N GLN A 218 -21.42 -21.82 -6.20
CA GLN A 218 -21.78 -20.73 -7.10
C GLN A 218 -22.42 -19.57 -6.35
N ASN A 219 -23.20 -19.85 -5.31
CA ASN A 219 -23.74 -18.81 -4.43
C ASN A 219 -22.64 -18.13 -3.59
N LEU A 220 -21.69 -18.90 -3.06
CA LEU A 220 -20.53 -18.40 -2.34
C LEU A 220 -19.64 -17.56 -3.27
N TYR A 221 -19.34 -18.07 -4.47
CA TYR A 221 -18.62 -17.36 -5.50
C TYR A 221 -19.28 -16.02 -5.86
N ASN A 222 -20.58 -16.02 -6.09
CA ASN A 222 -21.33 -14.80 -6.38
C ASN A 222 -21.29 -13.80 -5.21
N ALA A 223 -21.29 -14.28 -3.96
CA ALA A 223 -21.16 -13.44 -2.79
C ALA A 223 -19.75 -12.86 -2.69
N LEU A 224 -18.72 -13.66 -2.91
CA LEU A 224 -17.32 -13.23 -2.95
C LEU A 224 -17.06 -12.23 -4.08
N LYS A 225 -17.63 -12.49 -5.26
CA LYS A 225 -17.57 -11.59 -6.41
C LYS A 225 -18.20 -10.22 -6.13
N ARG A 226 -19.31 -10.19 -5.38
CA ARG A 226 -19.97 -8.96 -4.96
C ARG A 226 -19.21 -8.22 -3.85
N SER A 227 -18.52 -8.95 -2.98
CA SER A 227 -17.77 -8.31 -1.88
C SER A 227 -16.53 -7.55 -2.37
N GLY A 228 -15.99 -7.88 -3.56
CA GLY A 228 -14.81 -7.23 -4.14
C GLY A 228 -13.57 -7.38 -3.27
N GLN A 229 -12.43 -6.92 -3.77
CA GLN A 229 -11.27 -6.66 -2.92
C GLN A 229 -11.61 -5.44 -2.06
N ALA A 230 -11.23 -5.44 -0.78
CA ALA A 230 -11.45 -4.28 0.06
C ALA A 230 -10.60 -3.10 -0.44
N ILE A 231 -11.22 -1.95 -0.61
CA ILE A 231 -10.54 -0.71 -0.97
C ILE A 231 -10.57 0.21 0.25
N ALA A 232 -9.40 0.62 0.71
CA ALA A 232 -9.26 1.60 1.77
C ALA A 232 -8.63 2.88 1.21
N VAL A 233 -9.23 4.01 1.48
CA VAL A 233 -8.69 5.33 1.14
C VAL A 233 -8.15 5.97 2.41
N LYS A 234 -6.84 6.27 2.42
CA LYS A 234 -6.14 6.94 3.51
C LYS A 234 -5.78 8.34 3.05
N ALA A 235 -6.43 9.36 3.56
CA ALA A 235 -6.16 10.75 3.20
C ALA A 235 -5.54 11.52 4.36
N ASP A 236 -4.56 12.38 4.06
CA ASP A 236 -4.02 13.32 5.04
C ASP A 236 -5.04 14.42 5.32
N LYS A 237 -5.13 14.85 6.58
CA LYS A 237 -6.03 15.95 7.00
C LYS A 237 -5.79 17.26 6.26
N ASN A 238 -4.57 17.47 5.75
CA ASN A 238 -4.18 18.67 5.00
C ASN A 238 -4.35 18.49 3.48
N THR A 239 -4.82 17.33 3.03
CA THR A 239 -5.04 17.06 1.60
C THR A 239 -6.17 17.95 1.07
N PRO A 240 -5.97 18.62 -0.08
CA PRO A 240 -7.07 19.33 -0.72
C PRO A 240 -8.24 18.38 -1.02
N TYR A 241 -9.45 18.76 -0.60
CA TYR A 241 -10.64 17.95 -0.82
C TYR A 241 -10.85 17.61 -2.31
N SER A 242 -10.47 18.51 -3.21
CA SER A 242 -10.54 18.28 -4.65
C SER A 242 -9.80 17.03 -5.12
N THR A 243 -8.63 16.72 -4.53
CA THR A 243 -7.87 15.51 -4.88
C THR A 243 -8.57 14.25 -4.36
N VAL A 244 -9.09 14.29 -3.14
CA VAL A 244 -9.85 13.17 -2.56
C VAL A 244 -11.13 12.93 -3.37
N GLN A 245 -11.80 14.00 -3.77
CA GLN A 245 -13.00 13.94 -4.62
C GLN A 245 -12.69 13.31 -5.99
N LYS A 246 -11.58 13.68 -6.64
CA LYS A 246 -11.14 13.04 -7.89
C LYS A 246 -10.96 11.53 -7.72
N VAL A 247 -10.37 11.07 -6.59
CA VAL A 247 -10.25 9.64 -6.29
C VAL A 247 -11.62 8.98 -6.21
N PHE A 248 -12.55 9.57 -5.46
CA PHE A 248 -13.89 9.02 -5.31
C PHE A 248 -14.67 9.02 -6.63
N ASP A 249 -14.60 10.09 -7.40
CA ASP A 249 -15.27 10.20 -8.71
C ASP A 249 -14.75 9.12 -9.67
N ASN A 250 -13.43 8.87 -9.68
CA ASN A 250 -12.84 7.80 -10.49
C ASN A 250 -13.29 6.41 -10.02
N LEU A 251 -13.30 6.14 -8.72
CA LEU A 251 -13.80 4.87 -8.18
C LEU A 251 -15.28 4.65 -8.53
N GLN A 252 -16.12 5.67 -8.40
CA GLN A 252 -17.54 5.60 -8.75
C GLN A 252 -17.75 5.39 -10.25
N THR A 253 -16.99 6.08 -11.09
CA THR A 253 -17.01 5.89 -12.55
C THR A 253 -16.70 4.45 -12.92
N MET A 254 -15.79 3.81 -12.20
CA MET A 254 -15.44 2.40 -12.36
C MET A 254 -16.43 1.42 -11.69
N LYS A 255 -17.52 1.94 -11.09
CA LYS A 255 -18.49 1.15 -10.30
C LYS A 255 -17.87 0.43 -9.10
N LEU A 256 -16.74 0.91 -8.59
CA LEU A 256 -16.09 0.45 -7.37
C LEU A 256 -16.61 1.25 -6.17
N ASN A 257 -17.90 1.08 -5.87
CA ASN A 257 -18.61 1.92 -4.89
C ASN A 257 -18.41 1.47 -3.43
N LYS A 258 -17.72 0.34 -3.20
CA LYS A 258 -17.43 -0.16 -1.85
C LYS A 258 -15.99 0.16 -1.48
N PHE A 259 -15.80 1.21 -0.73
CA PHE A 259 -14.50 1.58 -0.17
C PHE A 259 -14.67 2.13 1.26
N THR A 260 -13.65 2.00 2.06
CA THR A 260 -13.59 2.47 3.44
C THR A 260 -12.63 3.65 3.54
N LEU A 261 -13.03 4.73 4.18
CA LEU A 261 -12.13 5.83 4.50
C LEU A 261 -11.41 5.52 5.81
N MET A 262 -10.10 5.43 5.78
CA MET A 262 -9.28 5.20 6.97
C MET A 262 -9.15 6.50 7.77
N THR A 263 -9.54 6.44 9.04
CA THR A 263 -9.47 7.56 10.00
C THR A 263 -8.71 7.13 11.25
N ALA A 264 -8.15 8.08 11.99
CA ALA A 264 -7.61 7.82 13.32
C ALA A 264 -8.76 7.80 14.36
N LEU A 265 -8.65 6.97 15.38
CA LEU A 265 -9.60 6.99 16.49
C LEU A 265 -9.41 8.29 17.31
N LYS A 266 -10.50 8.97 17.62
CA LYS A 266 -10.46 10.11 18.55
C LYS A 266 -10.00 9.64 19.92
N SER A 267 -9.07 10.37 20.54
CA SER A 267 -8.75 10.15 21.96
C SER A 267 -9.96 10.46 22.86
N GLU A 268 -10.03 9.80 24.02
CA GLU A 268 -11.13 10.01 24.99
C GLU A 268 -11.26 11.49 25.41
N GLU A 269 -10.15 12.24 25.43
CA GLU A 269 -10.13 13.67 25.75
C GLU A 269 -10.78 14.55 24.66
N GLU A 270 -10.76 14.12 23.40
CA GLU A 270 -11.40 14.82 22.28
C GLU A 270 -12.89 14.46 22.10
N GLN A 271 -13.35 13.41 22.79
CA GLN A 271 -14.77 13.00 22.76
C GLN A 271 -15.62 13.73 23.81
N SER A 272 -14.99 14.36 24.80
CA SER A 272 -15.68 15.04 25.94
C SER A 272 -15.86 16.57 25.74
N ASN A 273 -15.45 17.12 24.62
CA ASN A 273 -15.67 18.49 24.18
C ASN A 273 -16.58 18.50 22.95
#